data_77a1e802869b64d200ac9265050caabb
#
_entry.id   77a1e802869b64d200ac9265050caabb
#
_cell.length_a   1.000
_cell.length_b   1.000
_cell.length_c   1.000
_cell.angle_alpha   90.00
_cell.angle_beta   90.00
_cell.angle_gamma   90.00
#
_symmetry.space_group_name_H-M   'P 1'
#
loop_
_entity.id
_entity.type
_entity.pdbx_description
1 polymer ?
#
loop_
_entity_poly.entity_id
_entity_poly.type
_entity_poly.pdbx_seq_one_letter_code
_entity_poly.pdbx_strand_id
1 'polypeptide(L)'
;MSKGFRLRAVFSVLAVATASLAVAATAGASQGGGVVIQSRDACDPATFPPGFCVRTDNSGGLVTIDDLLVSLQKQGSHSAWRFTTDKLTVKRGTSVVAEFGRGGEVHSFTDVTATGFGPGCIDVINRAEFGDPATAPACGPDPIAGLGAILGASGLFPGAPRPVDTSTRGTRLFQCMLHPWMRTTVTVE
;
A
#
# COMPACT_ATOMS: atom_id res chain seq x y z
N MET A 1 77.34 17.25 4.86
CA MET A 1 76.77 17.70 6.12
C MET A 1 75.26 18.02 5.84
N SER A 2 74.42 17.07 6.11
CA SER A 2 72.95 17.22 5.86
C SER A 2 72.22 17.13 7.19
N LYS A 3 71.57 18.23 7.60
CA LYS A 3 70.82 18.32 8.84
C LYS A 3 69.39 17.88 8.54
N GLY A 4 69.00 16.70 9.00
CA GLY A 4 67.65 16.20 8.93
C GLY A 4 66.72 16.93 9.92
N PHE A 5 65.69 17.58 9.38
CA PHE A 5 64.63 18.23 10.13
C PHE A 5 63.49 17.20 10.41
N ARG A 6 63.33 16.82 11.67
CA ARG A 6 62.26 15.92 12.10
C ARG A 6 61.03 16.75 12.47
N LEU A 7 59.99 16.69 11.62
CA LEU A 7 58.70 17.28 11.89
C LEU A 7 57.90 16.32 12.80
N ARG A 8 57.65 16.72 14.04
CA ARG A 8 56.72 16.01 14.95
C ARG A 8 55.31 16.48 14.67
N ALA A 9 54.49 15.61 14.07
CA ALA A 9 53.07 15.82 13.95
C ALA A 9 52.37 15.56 15.31
N VAL A 10 51.81 16.59 15.89
CA VAL A 10 50.94 16.49 17.06
C VAL A 10 49.54 16.22 16.58
N PHE A 11 49.06 15.01 16.76
CA PHE A 11 47.63 14.68 16.52
C PHE A 11 46.81 15.10 17.74
N SER A 12 46.11 16.20 17.63
CA SER A 12 45.05 16.55 18.59
C SER A 12 43.79 15.71 18.27
N VAL A 13 43.51 14.76 19.13
CA VAL A 13 42.24 14.00 19.08
C VAL A 13 41.15 14.87 19.64
N LEU A 14 40.31 15.40 18.76
CA LEU A 14 39.07 16.10 19.17
C LEU A 14 37.99 15.04 19.49
N ALA A 15 37.73 14.82 20.77
CA ALA A 15 36.64 13.96 21.22
C ALA A 15 35.31 14.69 21.01
N VAL A 16 34.57 14.32 19.98
CA VAL A 16 33.21 14.77 19.78
C VAL A 16 32.29 13.92 20.67
N ALA A 17 31.80 14.49 21.76
CA ALA A 17 30.78 13.88 22.59
C ALA A 17 29.43 13.97 21.87
N THR A 18 28.99 12.88 21.26
CA THR A 18 27.62 12.75 20.71
C THR A 18 26.65 12.52 21.86
N ALA A 19 25.94 13.54 22.28
CA ALA A 19 24.80 13.40 23.19
C ALA A 19 23.66 12.71 22.44
N SER A 20 23.46 11.41 22.65
CA SER A 20 22.30 10.68 22.19
C SER A 20 21.09 11.09 23.01
N LEU A 21 20.22 11.95 22.47
CA LEU A 21 18.88 12.15 23.00
C LEU A 21 18.07 10.87 22.74
N ALA A 22 17.95 10.03 23.76
CA ALA A 22 16.98 8.95 23.79
C ALA A 22 15.58 9.59 23.90
N VAL A 23 14.88 9.72 22.79
CA VAL A 23 13.44 9.97 22.80
C VAL A 23 12.78 8.69 23.30
N ALA A 24 12.39 8.67 24.56
CA ALA A 24 11.55 7.63 25.10
C ALA A 24 10.17 7.75 24.44
N ALA A 25 9.94 6.98 23.38
CA ALA A 25 8.61 6.74 22.87
C ALA A 25 7.86 5.95 23.96
N THR A 26 7.01 6.62 24.73
CA THR A 26 6.02 5.97 25.58
C THR A 26 5.01 5.27 24.65
N ALA A 27 5.31 4.03 24.29
CA ALA A 27 4.34 3.13 23.69
C ALA A 27 3.28 2.85 24.77
N GLY A 28 2.24 3.66 24.79
CA GLY A 28 1.00 3.32 25.48
C GLY A 28 0.45 2.07 24.82
N ALA A 29 0.73 0.91 25.38
CA ALA A 29 0.11 -0.34 24.98
C ALA A 29 -1.38 -0.26 25.31
N SER A 30 -2.20 0.15 24.34
CA SER A 30 -3.62 -0.12 24.37
C SER A 30 -3.77 -1.63 24.18
N GLN A 31 -4.13 -2.34 25.22
CA GLN A 31 -4.58 -3.75 25.19
C GLN A 31 -5.98 -3.82 24.56
N GLY A 32 -6.06 -3.53 23.28
CA GLY A 32 -7.20 -3.78 22.43
C GLY A 32 -6.64 -4.24 21.10
N GLY A 33 -6.88 -5.50 20.73
CA GLY A 33 -6.39 -6.04 19.48
C GLY A 33 -6.80 -5.13 18.32
N GLY A 34 -5.80 -4.54 17.63
CA GLY A 34 -6.03 -3.69 16.46
C GLY A 34 -6.70 -4.50 15.35
N VAL A 35 -7.50 -3.84 14.54
CA VAL A 35 -8.11 -4.45 13.35
C VAL A 35 -7.13 -4.34 12.18
N VAL A 36 -6.92 -5.47 11.49
CA VAL A 36 -6.05 -5.53 10.33
C VAL A 36 -6.89 -5.82 9.08
N ILE A 37 -6.77 -4.96 8.07
CA ILE A 37 -7.33 -5.15 6.74
C ILE A 37 -6.19 -5.57 5.82
N GLN A 38 -6.26 -6.76 5.23
CA GLN A 38 -5.21 -7.27 4.35
C GLN A 38 -5.62 -7.23 2.88
N SER A 39 -4.69 -6.86 1.99
CA SER A 39 -4.84 -7.15 0.57
C SER A 39 -4.62 -8.63 0.27
N ARG A 40 -5.29 -9.15 -0.75
CA ARG A 40 -5.12 -10.53 -1.23
C ARG A 40 -5.23 -10.57 -2.74
N ASP A 41 -4.41 -11.38 -3.35
CA ASP A 41 -4.46 -11.74 -4.76
C ASP A 41 -3.96 -13.18 -4.99
N ALA A 42 -4.03 -13.62 -6.25
CA ALA A 42 -3.55 -14.94 -6.67
C ALA A 42 -2.86 -14.86 -8.03
N CYS A 43 -2.19 -13.76 -8.34
CA CYS A 43 -1.54 -13.54 -9.63
C CYS A 43 -0.54 -14.65 -9.98
N ASP A 44 -0.49 -15.02 -11.28
CA ASP A 44 0.53 -15.93 -11.82
C ASP A 44 1.69 -15.09 -12.41
N PRO A 45 2.89 -15.09 -11.80
CA PRO A 45 4.01 -14.28 -12.26
C PRO A 45 4.49 -14.67 -13.68
N ALA A 46 4.11 -15.83 -14.21
CA ALA A 46 4.47 -16.22 -15.55
C ALA A 46 3.64 -15.51 -16.63
N THR A 47 2.50 -14.93 -16.28
CA THR A 47 1.56 -14.33 -17.25
C THR A 47 1.37 -12.82 -17.06
N PHE A 48 1.66 -12.30 -15.87
CA PHE A 48 1.57 -10.86 -15.59
C PHE A 48 2.80 -10.12 -16.13
N PRO A 49 2.67 -8.83 -16.47
CA PRO A 49 3.82 -8.03 -16.86
C PRO A 49 4.91 -8.04 -15.79
N PRO A 50 6.20 -7.99 -16.17
CA PRO A 50 7.30 -7.98 -15.22
C PRO A 50 7.15 -6.89 -14.16
N GLY A 51 7.33 -7.25 -12.89
CA GLY A 51 7.24 -6.33 -11.75
C GLY A 51 5.82 -6.13 -11.18
N PHE A 52 4.77 -6.60 -11.85
CA PHE A 52 3.40 -6.51 -11.33
C PHE A 52 3.03 -7.66 -10.39
N CYS A 53 3.49 -8.85 -10.67
CA CYS A 53 3.26 -10.02 -9.84
C CYS A 53 4.60 -10.63 -9.41
N VAL A 54 4.98 -10.39 -8.17
CA VAL A 54 6.16 -10.97 -7.55
C VAL A 54 5.71 -11.83 -6.38
N ARG A 55 5.31 -13.06 -6.66
CA ARG A 55 4.84 -13.96 -5.60
C ARG A 55 5.97 -14.34 -4.65
N THR A 56 5.68 -14.19 -3.38
CA THR A 56 6.58 -14.58 -2.28
C THR A 56 6.05 -15.81 -1.54
N ASP A 57 4.81 -16.20 -1.81
CA ASP A 57 4.19 -17.40 -1.25
C ASP A 57 3.79 -18.40 -2.35
N ASN A 58 3.81 -19.68 -2.06
CA ASN A 58 3.38 -20.75 -2.94
C ASN A 58 1.95 -21.21 -2.62
N SER A 59 1.16 -20.40 -1.91
CA SER A 59 -0.16 -20.78 -1.44
C SER A 59 -1.25 -20.49 -2.46
N GLY A 60 -1.82 -21.51 -3.04
CA GLY A 60 -3.06 -21.44 -3.81
C GLY A 60 -2.89 -21.45 -5.32
N GLY A 61 -3.99 -21.66 -6.04
CA GLY A 61 -4.04 -21.63 -7.50
C GLY A 61 -3.65 -20.25 -8.04
N LEU A 62 -2.84 -20.28 -9.11
CA LEU A 62 -2.43 -19.07 -9.80
C LEU A 62 -3.50 -18.69 -10.82
N VAL A 63 -3.85 -17.41 -10.86
CA VAL A 63 -4.77 -16.83 -11.83
C VAL A 63 -3.96 -16.11 -12.89
N THR A 64 -4.12 -16.50 -14.15
CA THR A 64 -3.45 -15.83 -15.26
C THR A 64 -4.03 -14.44 -15.49
N ILE A 65 -3.27 -13.57 -16.18
CA ILE A 65 -3.79 -12.24 -16.56
C ILE A 65 -5.03 -12.36 -17.45
N ASP A 66 -5.07 -13.36 -18.34
CA ASP A 66 -6.23 -13.60 -19.22
C ASP A 66 -7.46 -14.04 -18.42
N ASP A 67 -7.32 -14.95 -17.44
CA ASP A 67 -8.42 -15.36 -16.57
C ASP A 67 -8.95 -14.18 -15.75
N LEU A 68 -8.05 -13.32 -15.26
CA LEU A 68 -8.44 -12.09 -14.57
C LEU A 68 -9.28 -11.20 -15.48
N LEU A 69 -8.79 -10.87 -16.68
CA LEU A 69 -9.50 -10.01 -17.64
C LEU A 69 -10.85 -10.60 -18.06
N VAL A 70 -10.92 -11.91 -18.31
CA VAL A 70 -12.18 -12.61 -18.61
C VAL A 70 -13.17 -12.52 -17.43
N SER A 71 -12.68 -12.67 -16.19
CA SER A 71 -13.53 -12.51 -15.00
C SER A 71 -14.06 -11.09 -14.86
N LEU A 72 -13.22 -10.08 -15.10
CA LEU A 72 -13.64 -8.68 -15.04
C LEU A 72 -14.73 -8.36 -16.08
N GLN A 73 -14.55 -8.81 -17.32
CA GLN A 73 -15.56 -8.63 -18.38
C GLN A 73 -16.91 -9.29 -18.06
N LYS A 74 -16.89 -10.43 -17.36
CA LYS A 74 -18.12 -11.19 -17.03
C LYS A 74 -18.78 -10.74 -15.74
N GLN A 75 -18.01 -10.31 -14.75
CA GLN A 75 -18.48 -10.14 -13.37
C GLN A 75 -18.08 -8.77 -12.77
N GLY A 76 -17.29 -7.95 -13.48
CA GLY A 76 -16.76 -6.68 -12.97
C GLY A 76 -15.75 -6.85 -11.82
N SER A 77 -15.32 -8.08 -11.52
CA SER A 77 -14.42 -8.34 -10.40
C SER A 77 -13.79 -9.74 -10.50
N HIS A 78 -12.77 -9.99 -9.69
CA HIS A 78 -12.24 -11.34 -9.45
C HIS A 78 -12.09 -11.57 -7.95
N SER A 79 -12.66 -12.66 -7.42
CA SER A 79 -12.75 -12.93 -5.97
C SER A 79 -11.41 -13.13 -5.27
N ALA A 80 -10.34 -13.51 -6.00
CA ALA A 80 -9.00 -13.62 -5.44
C ALA A 80 -8.41 -12.25 -5.09
N TRP A 81 -8.72 -11.20 -5.87
CA TRP A 81 -8.31 -9.82 -5.58
C TRP A 81 -9.33 -9.15 -4.68
N ARG A 82 -8.99 -8.99 -3.42
CA ARG A 82 -9.87 -8.40 -2.42
C ARG A 82 -9.10 -7.83 -1.25
N PHE A 83 -9.74 -6.94 -0.50
CA PHE A 83 -9.41 -6.75 0.90
C PHE A 83 -10.12 -7.82 1.75
N THR A 84 -9.52 -8.19 2.88
CA THR A 84 -10.13 -9.20 3.79
C THR A 84 -11.43 -8.72 4.42
N THR A 85 -11.70 -7.42 4.38
CA THR A 85 -12.86 -6.78 4.96
C THR A 85 -13.38 -5.72 4.00
N ASP A 86 -14.60 -5.85 3.53
CA ASP A 86 -15.30 -4.90 2.65
C ASP A 86 -16.10 -3.84 3.44
N LYS A 87 -16.54 -4.17 4.67
CA LYS A 87 -17.22 -3.26 5.59
C LYS A 87 -16.72 -3.48 7.01
N LEU A 88 -16.32 -2.41 7.67
CA LEU A 88 -15.82 -2.40 9.02
C LEU A 88 -16.49 -1.29 9.83
N THR A 89 -17.04 -1.61 10.99
CA THR A 89 -17.51 -0.62 11.97
C THR A 89 -16.63 -0.70 13.21
N VAL A 90 -16.10 0.43 13.64
CA VAL A 90 -15.22 0.53 14.81
C VAL A 90 -15.60 1.71 15.70
N LYS A 91 -15.25 1.63 16.97
CA LYS A 91 -15.31 2.77 17.89
C LYS A 91 -14.22 3.78 17.55
N ARG A 92 -14.50 5.06 17.80
CA ARG A 92 -13.50 6.12 17.66
C ARG A 92 -12.24 5.80 18.46
N GLY A 93 -11.07 5.97 17.82
CA GLY A 93 -9.76 5.70 18.41
C GLY A 93 -9.33 4.23 18.36
N THR A 94 -10.14 3.33 17.79
CA THR A 94 -9.71 1.95 17.54
C THR A 94 -8.52 1.94 16.57
N SER A 95 -7.46 1.21 16.89
CA SER A 95 -6.34 1.02 15.96
C SER A 95 -6.80 0.17 14.77
N VAL A 96 -6.73 0.74 13.57
CA VAL A 96 -7.02 0.04 12.30
C VAL A 96 -5.84 0.26 11.37
N VAL A 97 -5.35 -0.81 10.76
CA VAL A 97 -4.27 -0.75 9.77
C VAL A 97 -4.64 -1.56 8.53
N ALA A 98 -4.26 -1.06 7.36
CA ALA A 98 -4.25 -1.84 6.13
C ALA A 98 -2.82 -2.29 5.85
N GLU A 99 -2.65 -3.54 5.43
CA GLU A 99 -1.34 -4.10 5.17
C GLU A 99 -1.33 -5.02 3.95
N PHE A 100 -0.13 -5.23 3.41
CA PHE A 100 0.11 -6.25 2.41
C PHE A 100 -0.16 -7.63 3.04
N GLY A 101 -1.04 -8.39 2.39
CA GLY A 101 -1.43 -9.71 2.86
C GLY A 101 -0.84 -10.83 2.01
N ARG A 102 -1.71 -11.71 1.48
CA ARG A 102 -1.31 -12.82 0.64
C ARG A 102 -1.37 -12.46 -0.84
N GLY A 103 -0.38 -12.93 -1.58
CA GLY A 103 -0.28 -12.72 -3.02
C GLY A 103 1.07 -12.15 -3.41
N GLY A 104 1.19 -11.64 -4.61
CA GLY A 104 2.44 -11.12 -5.14
C GLY A 104 2.28 -9.79 -5.85
N GLU A 105 1.08 -9.29 -5.97
CA GLU A 105 0.81 -8.05 -6.66
C GLU A 105 0.76 -6.87 -5.68
N VAL A 106 1.30 -5.74 -6.12
CA VAL A 106 1.23 -4.51 -5.35
C VAL A 106 -0.19 -3.96 -5.38
N HIS A 107 -0.68 -3.50 -4.24
CA HIS A 107 -2.00 -2.87 -4.10
C HIS A 107 -1.86 -1.46 -3.53
N SER A 108 -2.91 -0.65 -3.64
CA SER A 108 -3.04 0.58 -2.87
C SER A 108 -4.23 0.50 -1.92
N PHE A 109 -4.19 1.29 -0.85
CA PHE A 109 -5.31 1.49 0.07
C PHE A 109 -5.57 2.99 0.13
N THR A 110 -6.19 3.48 -0.94
CA THR A 110 -6.36 4.93 -1.18
C THR A 110 -7.69 5.40 -0.61
N ASP A 111 -7.66 6.44 0.21
CA ASP A 111 -8.87 7.10 0.69
C ASP A 111 -9.54 7.84 -0.48
N VAL A 112 -10.74 7.38 -0.83
CA VAL A 112 -11.58 7.95 -1.89
C VAL A 112 -12.87 8.54 -1.32
N THR A 113 -12.90 8.88 -0.04
CA THR A 113 -14.09 9.40 0.65
C THR A 113 -14.67 10.63 -0.05
N ALA A 114 -13.81 11.51 -0.54
CA ALA A 114 -14.23 12.76 -1.20
C ALA A 114 -14.83 12.54 -2.60
N THR A 115 -14.44 11.48 -3.31
CA THR A 115 -14.84 11.22 -4.70
C THR A 115 -15.81 10.04 -4.84
N GLY A 116 -15.89 9.19 -3.82
CA GLY A 116 -16.60 7.91 -3.89
C GLY A 116 -15.80 6.82 -4.61
N PHE A 117 -16.38 5.62 -4.62
CA PHE A 117 -15.84 4.52 -5.41
C PHE A 117 -16.01 4.80 -6.92
N GLY A 118 -15.01 4.43 -7.71
CA GLY A 118 -15.03 4.67 -9.16
C GLY A 118 -13.89 3.94 -9.87
N PRO A 119 -13.54 4.37 -11.10
CA PRO A 119 -12.45 3.79 -11.87
C PRO A 119 -11.10 3.95 -11.15
N GLY A 120 -10.13 3.10 -11.50
CA GLY A 120 -8.75 3.16 -11.05
C GLY A 120 -7.85 3.89 -12.04
N CYS A 121 -6.53 3.57 -11.99
CA CYS A 121 -5.54 4.16 -12.87
C CYS A 121 -5.16 3.30 -14.08
N ILE A 122 -5.68 2.09 -14.20
CA ILE A 122 -5.34 1.16 -15.28
C ILE A 122 -6.49 1.09 -16.29
N ASP A 123 -6.29 1.64 -17.47
CA ASP A 123 -7.30 1.78 -18.52
C ASP A 123 -7.89 0.44 -18.99
N VAL A 124 -7.05 -0.58 -19.20
CA VAL A 124 -7.51 -1.92 -19.59
C VAL A 124 -8.39 -2.57 -18.51
N ILE A 125 -8.08 -2.34 -17.25
CA ILE A 125 -8.87 -2.80 -16.11
C ILE A 125 -10.21 -2.05 -16.07
N ASN A 126 -10.17 -0.71 -16.16
CA ASN A 126 -11.38 0.12 -16.17
C ASN A 126 -12.30 -0.26 -17.34
N ARG A 127 -11.75 -0.48 -18.53
CA ARG A 127 -12.52 -0.93 -19.69
C ARG A 127 -13.19 -2.28 -19.42
N ALA A 128 -12.49 -3.21 -18.80
CA ALA A 128 -13.02 -4.54 -18.50
C ALA A 128 -14.09 -4.50 -17.39
N GLU A 129 -13.93 -3.66 -16.37
CA GLU A 129 -14.86 -3.55 -15.23
C GLU A 129 -16.05 -2.63 -15.55
N PHE A 130 -15.81 -1.45 -16.15
CA PHE A 130 -16.82 -0.39 -16.32
C PHE A 130 -17.25 -0.19 -17.78
N GLY A 131 -16.59 -0.86 -18.75
CA GLY A 131 -16.81 -0.62 -20.18
C GLY A 131 -16.19 0.69 -20.71
N ASP A 132 -15.56 1.48 -19.85
CA ASP A 132 -14.94 2.77 -20.14
C ASP A 132 -13.47 2.78 -19.70
N PRO A 133 -12.49 3.16 -20.54
CA PRO A 133 -11.09 3.26 -20.17
C PRO A 133 -10.77 4.48 -19.30
N ALA A 134 -11.73 5.39 -19.07
CA ALA A 134 -11.49 6.60 -18.28
C ALA A 134 -10.85 6.26 -16.92
N THR A 135 -9.81 6.98 -16.58
CA THR A 135 -9.09 6.83 -15.32
C THR A 135 -9.58 7.83 -14.28
N ALA A 136 -9.40 7.50 -12.98
CA ALA A 136 -9.77 8.41 -11.92
C ALA A 136 -8.98 9.74 -12.02
N PRO A 137 -9.58 10.89 -11.70
CA PRO A 137 -8.88 12.17 -11.69
C PRO A 137 -7.60 12.17 -10.82
N ALA A 138 -7.58 11.38 -9.76
CA ALA A 138 -6.41 11.22 -8.89
C ALA A 138 -5.19 10.61 -9.62
N CYS A 139 -5.39 9.93 -10.76
CA CYS A 139 -4.31 9.38 -11.58
C CYS A 139 -3.63 10.44 -12.47
N GLY A 140 -4.23 11.62 -12.59
CA GLY A 140 -3.70 12.72 -13.41
C GLY A 140 -3.71 12.43 -14.91
N PRO A 141 -3.07 13.30 -15.71
CA PRO A 141 -3.03 13.17 -17.17
C PRO A 141 -2.11 12.05 -17.68
N ASP A 142 -1.17 11.59 -16.84
CA ASP A 142 -0.36 10.39 -17.07
C ASP A 142 -0.72 9.36 -15.98
N PRO A 143 -1.63 8.42 -16.28
CA PRO A 143 -2.14 7.48 -15.28
C PRO A 143 -1.07 6.57 -14.66
N ILE A 144 -0.01 6.25 -15.40
CA ILE A 144 1.08 5.40 -14.90
C ILE A 144 1.94 6.18 -13.90
N ALA A 145 2.31 7.42 -14.23
CA ALA A 145 3.03 8.28 -13.29
C ALA A 145 2.17 8.60 -12.06
N GLY A 146 0.88 8.87 -12.25
CA GLY A 146 -0.08 9.08 -11.17
C GLY A 146 -0.25 7.86 -10.27
N LEU A 147 -0.31 6.67 -10.84
CA LEU A 147 -0.31 5.42 -10.08
C LEU A 147 0.97 5.28 -9.24
N GLY A 148 2.13 5.62 -9.79
CA GLY A 148 3.39 5.63 -9.04
C GLY A 148 3.34 6.56 -7.81
N ALA A 149 2.79 7.76 -7.96
CA ALA A 149 2.59 8.70 -6.86
C ALA A 149 1.60 8.16 -5.80
N ILE A 150 0.48 7.55 -6.24
CA ILE A 150 -0.51 6.92 -5.37
C ILE A 150 0.12 5.76 -4.59
N LEU A 151 0.89 4.90 -5.24
CA LEU A 151 1.58 3.79 -4.58
C LEU A 151 2.61 4.31 -3.56
N GLY A 152 3.31 5.40 -3.84
CA GLY A 152 4.18 6.06 -2.87
C GLY A 152 3.43 6.53 -1.62
N ALA A 153 2.22 7.09 -1.79
CA ALA A 153 1.41 7.65 -0.71
C ALA A 153 0.58 6.59 0.04
N SER A 154 -0.01 5.63 -0.67
CA SER A 154 -1.01 4.67 -0.13
C SER A 154 -0.77 3.21 -0.54
N GLY A 155 0.40 2.89 -1.12
CA GLY A 155 0.74 1.53 -1.52
C GLY A 155 0.87 0.59 -0.33
N LEU A 156 0.38 -0.62 -0.50
CA LEU A 156 0.57 -1.72 0.44
C LEU A 156 1.78 -2.54 -0.01
N PHE A 157 2.82 -2.49 0.80
CA PHE A 157 4.05 -3.23 0.57
C PHE A 157 4.36 -4.11 1.79
N PRO A 158 5.10 -5.21 1.64
CA PRO A 158 5.54 -6.01 2.77
C PRO A 158 6.23 -5.17 3.85
N GLY A 159 5.76 -5.27 5.10
CA GLY A 159 6.33 -4.53 6.22
C GLY A 159 6.01 -3.03 6.29
N ALA A 160 5.16 -2.51 5.39
CA ALA A 160 4.77 -1.10 5.35
C ALA A 160 3.25 -0.94 5.56
N PRO A 161 2.71 -1.14 6.77
CA PRO A 161 1.30 -0.98 7.05
C PRO A 161 0.85 0.48 6.88
N ARG A 162 -0.42 0.67 6.49
CA ARG A 162 -1.06 1.98 6.35
C ARG A 162 -2.10 2.16 7.45
N PRO A 163 -1.89 3.08 8.39
CA PRO A 163 -2.87 3.36 9.42
C PRO A 163 -4.12 4.02 8.81
N VAL A 164 -5.28 3.65 9.35
CA VAL A 164 -6.56 4.30 9.06
C VAL A 164 -6.85 5.29 10.19
N ASP A 165 -7.12 6.55 9.84
CA ASP A 165 -7.52 7.53 10.83
C ASP A 165 -8.94 7.22 11.34
N THR A 166 -9.03 6.87 12.60
CA THR A 166 -10.27 6.60 13.35
C THR A 166 -10.53 7.63 14.45
N SER A 167 -9.83 8.74 14.44
CA SER A 167 -9.96 9.80 15.45
C SER A 167 -11.27 10.57 15.36
N THR A 168 -11.89 10.58 14.19
CA THR A 168 -13.12 11.31 13.89
C THR A 168 -14.22 10.35 13.46
N ARG A 169 -15.44 10.55 13.98
CA ARG A 169 -16.64 9.81 13.59
C ARG A 169 -16.99 10.07 12.13
N GLY A 170 -17.52 9.08 11.45
CA GLY A 170 -17.94 9.16 10.06
C GLY A 170 -17.60 7.93 9.27
N THR A 171 -17.91 7.96 7.98
CA THR A 171 -17.63 6.87 7.05
C THR A 171 -16.50 7.27 6.12
N ARG A 172 -15.53 6.38 5.96
CA ARG A 172 -14.40 6.50 5.03
C ARG A 172 -14.45 5.39 4.01
N LEU A 173 -14.12 5.72 2.77
CA LEU A 173 -14.11 4.80 1.64
C LEU A 173 -12.68 4.59 1.16
N PHE A 174 -12.26 3.35 1.07
CA PHE A 174 -10.93 2.98 0.60
C PHE A 174 -11.02 2.07 -0.61
N GLN A 175 -10.17 2.31 -1.60
CA GLN A 175 -10.15 1.58 -2.86
C GLN A 175 -8.70 1.32 -3.30
N CYS A 176 -8.48 0.17 -3.96
CA CYS A 176 -7.23 -0.05 -4.69
C CYS A 176 -7.31 0.65 -6.05
N MET A 177 -6.31 1.46 -6.39
CA MET A 177 -6.30 2.22 -7.65
C MET A 177 -5.80 1.38 -8.84
N LEU A 178 -5.27 0.17 -8.59
CA LEU A 178 -5.00 -0.82 -9.64
C LEU A 178 -6.24 -1.69 -9.92
N HIS A 179 -6.97 -2.06 -8.85
CA HIS A 179 -8.06 -3.02 -8.86
C HIS A 179 -9.31 -2.38 -8.23
N PRO A 180 -10.07 -1.58 -8.99
CA PRO A 180 -11.10 -0.70 -8.42
C PRO A 180 -12.24 -1.43 -7.70
N TRP A 181 -12.44 -2.71 -7.95
CA TRP A 181 -13.39 -3.56 -7.20
C TRP A 181 -12.90 -3.94 -5.80
N MET A 182 -11.60 -3.81 -5.49
CA MET A 182 -11.09 -3.97 -4.13
C MET A 182 -11.44 -2.75 -3.30
N ARG A 183 -12.49 -2.85 -2.49
CA ARG A 183 -13.10 -1.74 -1.75
C ARG A 183 -13.27 -2.09 -0.30
N THR A 184 -13.14 -1.09 0.56
CA THR A 184 -13.44 -1.20 1.99
C THR A 184 -14.15 0.07 2.45
N THR A 185 -15.22 -0.11 3.20
CA THR A 185 -15.91 0.98 3.91
C THR A 185 -15.61 0.87 5.39
N VAL A 186 -15.04 1.91 6.00
CA VAL A 186 -14.76 1.99 7.43
C VAL A 186 -15.69 3.03 8.06
N THR A 187 -16.56 2.57 8.96
CA THR A 187 -17.45 3.44 9.75
C THR A 187 -16.90 3.58 11.16
N VAL A 188 -16.67 4.81 11.59
CA VAL A 188 -16.21 5.16 12.94
C VAL A 188 -17.39 5.73 13.75
N GLU A 189 -17.73 5.09 14.87
CA GLU A 189 -18.82 5.44 15.78
C GLU A 189 -18.33 6.08 17.10
#